data_12a8da3d9694e69a85a77003765a73f3
#
_entry.id   12a8da3d9694e69a85a77003765a73f3
#
_cell.length_a   1.000
_cell.length_b   1.000
_cell.length_c   1.000
_cell.angle_alpha   90.00
_cell.angle_beta   90.00
_cell.angle_gamma   90.00
#
_symmetry.space_group_name_H-M   'P 1'
#
loop_
_entity.id
_entity.type
_entity.pdbx_description
1 polymer ?
#
loop_
_entity_poly.entity_id
_entity_poly.type
_entity_poly.pdbx_seq_one_letter_code
_entity_poly.pdbx_strand_id
1 'polypeptide(L)'
;LRIDGYLHPVEQCPVLTPEMTDSFKNIATKDLRHLRAQIDNGGGGDFALTFRGMARFRVAVYKQKGWFGMALRLIPRRILSFEDLFVTSHLIPRIKNMLDRPHGLILVTGPTGMGKTTTQATFVDYILESPRHVLTIEDPIEFVHDHKNGLITQREVGVDVSSFREAVMKGLRSNPNVILVAEIRDLATSEATIWAAESGHLVIGTLHTTNAPETITRFIDIFPPEIRDQIRIQFSMSLLAVFSQRLLLRAGGKGRVGCYEIMVATPAVRNLIRERKTEHLASAIQTSSSEGSISFDAYLAELFRAGKVTYETAIASAADPKGFRELVEFAQRNRQH
;
A
#
# COMPACT_ATOMS: atom_id res chain seq x y z
N LEU A 1 24.17 3.71 10.85
CA LEU A 1 22.89 3.02 10.85
C LEU A 1 21.80 3.88 11.50
N ARG A 2 20.55 3.78 11.02
CA ARG A 2 19.41 4.36 11.72
C ARG A 2 18.66 3.26 12.46
N ILE A 3 18.62 3.34 13.78
CA ILE A 3 17.95 2.38 14.67
C ILE A 3 17.00 3.20 15.55
N ASP A 4 15.71 2.83 15.60
CA ASP A 4 14.66 3.50 16.38
C ASP A 4 14.61 5.03 16.20
N GLY A 5 14.93 5.50 14.98
CA GLY A 5 14.91 6.93 14.61
C GLY A 5 16.25 7.66 14.79
N TYR A 6 17.21 7.11 15.52
CA TYR A 6 18.51 7.73 15.79
C TYR A 6 19.61 7.19 14.87
N LEU A 7 20.57 8.05 14.54
CA LEU A 7 21.74 7.70 13.75
C LEU A 7 22.86 7.16 14.67
N HIS A 8 23.36 5.98 14.36
CA HIS A 8 24.49 5.34 15.05
C HIS A 8 25.64 5.14 14.06
N PRO A 9 26.88 5.48 14.42
CA PRO A 9 28.05 5.10 13.65
C PRO A 9 28.21 3.56 13.64
N VAL A 10 28.91 3.03 12.65
CA VAL A 10 29.29 1.62 12.60
C VAL A 10 30.74 1.54 13.05
N GLU A 11 30.96 1.28 14.33
CA GLU A 11 32.27 1.40 15.00
C GLU A 11 33.38 0.51 14.41
N GLN A 12 33.01 -0.62 13.81
CA GLN A 12 33.96 -1.58 13.23
C GLN A 12 34.21 -1.33 11.72
N CYS A 13 33.68 -0.26 11.16
CA CYS A 13 33.88 0.08 9.76
C CYS A 13 34.76 1.32 9.61
N PRO A 14 35.64 1.36 8.59
CA PRO A 14 36.39 2.59 8.28
C PRO A 14 35.42 3.69 7.83
N VAL A 15 35.83 4.94 7.99
CA VAL A 15 35.14 6.07 7.39
C VAL A 15 35.13 5.90 5.88
N LEU A 16 33.95 5.96 5.28
CA LEU A 16 33.80 5.79 3.83
C LEU A 16 34.43 6.99 3.11
N THR A 17 35.32 6.70 2.18
CA THR A 17 35.90 7.71 1.28
C THR A 17 34.99 7.91 0.06
N PRO A 18 35.14 9.05 -0.65
CA PRO A 18 34.45 9.28 -1.93
C PRO A 18 34.66 8.15 -2.96
N GLU A 19 35.87 7.65 -3.08
CA GLU A 19 36.23 6.56 -4.00
C GLU A 19 35.54 5.26 -3.63
N MET A 20 35.40 4.97 -2.33
CA MET A 20 34.66 3.80 -1.84
C MET A 20 33.17 3.90 -2.19
N THR A 21 32.55 5.08 -2.03
CA THR A 21 31.14 5.28 -2.36
C THR A 21 30.89 5.22 -3.87
N ASP A 22 31.79 5.74 -4.69
CA ASP A 22 31.73 5.63 -6.13
C ASP A 22 31.90 4.17 -6.61
N SER A 23 32.86 3.46 -6.05
CA SER A 23 33.06 2.03 -6.33
C SER A 23 31.82 1.21 -5.96
N PHE A 24 31.23 1.43 -4.79
CA PHE A 24 30.00 0.75 -4.38
C PHE A 24 28.84 1.07 -5.32
N LYS A 25 28.63 2.34 -5.71
CA LYS A 25 27.65 2.74 -6.71
C LYS A 25 27.83 1.97 -8.02
N ASN A 26 29.06 1.90 -8.52
CA ASN A 26 29.37 1.21 -9.77
C ASN A 26 29.07 -0.29 -9.70
N ILE A 27 29.34 -0.95 -8.58
CA ILE A 27 29.01 -2.36 -8.35
C ILE A 27 27.50 -2.54 -8.24
N ALA A 28 26.83 -1.71 -7.46
CA ALA A 28 25.39 -1.81 -7.21
C ALA A 28 24.54 -1.56 -8.46
N THR A 29 25.02 -0.71 -9.40
CA THR A 29 24.32 -0.35 -10.64
C THR A 29 24.89 -1.06 -11.89
N LYS A 30 25.71 -2.12 -11.70
CA LYS A 30 26.40 -2.80 -12.81
C LYS A 30 25.45 -3.22 -13.93
N ASP A 31 24.31 -3.80 -13.55
CA ASP A 31 23.32 -4.34 -14.49
C ASP A 31 22.19 -3.33 -14.82
N LEU A 32 22.23 -2.13 -14.22
CA LEU A 32 21.24 -1.07 -14.36
C LEU A 32 21.74 0.08 -15.23
N ARG A 33 22.08 -0.20 -16.51
CA ARG A 33 22.78 0.74 -17.41
C ARG A 33 22.08 2.10 -17.55
N HIS A 34 20.75 2.09 -17.71
CA HIS A 34 19.97 3.32 -17.89
C HIS A 34 20.00 4.18 -16.62
N LEU A 35 19.75 3.55 -15.47
CA LEU A 35 19.78 4.21 -14.16
C LEU A 35 21.19 4.74 -13.84
N ARG A 36 22.23 3.99 -14.18
CA ARG A 36 23.61 4.41 -14.00
C ARG A 36 23.92 5.69 -14.77
N ALA A 37 23.51 5.78 -16.03
CA ALA A 37 23.67 6.99 -16.83
C ALA A 37 22.92 8.20 -16.21
N GLN A 38 21.72 8.00 -15.69
CA GLN A 38 20.96 9.03 -14.98
C GLN A 38 21.69 9.50 -13.70
N ILE A 39 22.20 8.57 -12.89
CA ILE A 39 22.95 8.86 -11.66
C ILE A 39 24.24 9.63 -11.99
N ASP A 40 24.99 9.19 -12.96
CA ASP A 40 26.27 9.81 -13.35
C ASP A 40 26.06 11.25 -13.86
N ASN A 41 24.94 11.52 -14.53
CA ASN A 41 24.51 12.85 -14.95
C ASN A 41 23.94 13.73 -13.80
N GLY A 42 24.02 13.28 -12.56
CA GLY A 42 23.62 14.04 -11.37
C GLY A 42 22.15 13.98 -11.01
N GLY A 43 21.34 13.14 -11.69
CA GLY A 43 19.89 13.00 -11.45
C GLY A 43 19.52 12.15 -10.21
N GLY A 44 20.50 11.48 -9.57
CA GLY A 44 20.21 10.49 -8.53
C GLY A 44 19.47 9.26 -9.08
N GLY A 45 19.09 8.33 -8.21
CA GLY A 45 18.31 7.15 -8.59
C GLY A 45 17.91 6.28 -7.41
N ASP A 46 16.76 5.65 -7.56
CA ASP A 46 16.22 4.66 -6.62
C ASP A 46 16.18 3.30 -7.30
N PHE A 47 16.59 2.24 -6.60
CA PHE A 47 16.52 0.87 -7.09
C PHE A 47 16.52 -0.14 -5.94
N ALA A 48 16.19 -1.38 -6.25
CA ALA A 48 16.32 -2.47 -5.31
C ALA A 48 17.62 -3.25 -5.53
N LEU A 49 18.34 -3.54 -4.44
CA LEU A 49 19.57 -4.32 -4.45
C LEU A 49 19.43 -5.57 -3.60
N THR A 50 19.65 -6.74 -4.18
CA THR A 50 19.75 -7.99 -3.43
C THR A 50 21.22 -8.31 -3.18
N PHE A 51 21.62 -8.33 -1.91
CA PHE A 51 22.99 -8.61 -1.51
C PHE A 51 23.18 -10.09 -1.20
N ARG A 52 23.92 -10.80 -2.08
CA ARG A 52 24.31 -12.22 -1.93
C ARG A 52 23.16 -13.16 -1.53
N GLY A 53 21.94 -12.88 -1.94
CA GLY A 53 20.77 -13.65 -1.52
C GLY A 53 20.42 -13.56 -0.01
N MET A 54 21.19 -12.82 0.79
CA MET A 54 20.99 -12.70 2.25
C MET A 54 20.01 -11.59 2.63
N ALA A 55 20.05 -10.46 1.94
CA ALA A 55 19.21 -9.30 2.24
C ALA A 55 18.86 -8.53 0.97
N ARG A 56 17.70 -7.90 0.96
CA ARG A 56 17.26 -6.97 -0.09
C ARG A 56 17.16 -5.56 0.49
N PHE A 57 17.65 -4.59 -0.26
CA PHE A 57 17.65 -3.18 0.13
C PHE A 57 17.00 -2.33 -0.95
N ARG A 58 16.21 -1.35 -0.53
CA ARG A 58 15.92 -0.18 -1.36
C ARG A 58 17.09 0.79 -1.21
N VAL A 59 17.69 1.18 -2.30
CA VAL A 59 18.87 2.04 -2.37
C VAL A 59 18.49 3.33 -3.06
N ALA A 60 18.69 4.46 -2.39
CA ALA A 60 18.65 5.78 -2.98
C ALA A 60 20.07 6.29 -3.15
N VAL A 61 20.48 6.59 -4.38
CA VAL A 61 21.78 7.21 -4.69
C VAL A 61 21.55 8.67 -5.03
N TYR A 62 22.36 9.53 -4.48
CA TYR A 62 22.29 10.98 -4.70
C TYR A 62 23.69 11.61 -4.73
N LYS A 63 23.82 12.75 -5.40
CA LYS A 63 25.08 13.51 -5.46
C LYS A 63 25.06 14.62 -4.42
N GLN A 64 26.14 14.75 -3.64
CA GLN A 64 26.33 15.84 -2.68
C GLN A 64 27.78 16.32 -2.71
N LYS A 65 28.03 17.64 -2.76
CA LYS A 65 29.37 18.23 -2.75
C LYS A 65 30.34 17.60 -3.79
N GLY A 66 29.82 17.18 -4.94
CA GLY A 66 30.60 16.53 -5.98
C GLY A 66 30.78 15.01 -5.84
N TRP A 67 30.38 14.40 -4.74
CA TRP A 67 30.51 12.97 -4.45
C TRP A 67 29.17 12.26 -4.36
N PHE A 68 29.18 10.92 -4.40
CA PHE A 68 27.96 10.13 -4.24
C PHE A 68 27.69 9.76 -2.80
N GLY A 69 26.46 9.98 -2.36
CA GLY A 69 25.90 9.44 -1.13
C GLY A 69 24.85 8.38 -1.43
N MET A 70 24.63 7.48 -0.49
CA MET A 70 23.64 6.42 -0.61
C MET A 70 22.89 6.22 0.70
N ALA A 71 21.57 6.04 0.58
CA ALA A 71 20.72 5.60 1.68
C ALA A 71 20.19 4.20 1.37
N LEU A 72 20.48 3.24 2.23
CA LEU A 72 20.04 1.86 2.10
C LEU A 72 18.98 1.57 3.16
N ARG A 73 17.80 1.13 2.74
CA ARG A 73 16.73 0.67 3.62
C ARG A 73 16.56 -0.83 3.46
N LEU A 74 16.75 -1.56 4.55
CA LEU A 74 16.51 -3.01 4.57
C LEU A 74 15.02 -3.29 4.29
N ILE A 75 14.76 -4.15 3.33
CA ILE A 75 13.43 -4.67 3.00
C ILE A 75 13.23 -5.98 3.78
N PRO A 76 12.17 -6.09 4.60
CA PRO A 76 11.86 -7.32 5.30
C PRO A 76 11.61 -8.46 4.31
N ARG A 77 12.15 -9.65 4.58
CA ARG A 77 11.91 -10.84 3.76
C ARG A 77 10.57 -11.53 4.06
N ARG A 78 10.15 -11.42 5.33
CA ARG A 78 8.94 -12.08 5.78
C ARG A 78 7.72 -11.27 5.35
N ILE A 79 6.86 -11.89 4.57
CA ILE A 79 5.51 -11.40 4.31
C ILE A 79 4.66 -11.72 5.54
N LEU A 80 3.88 -10.76 6.01
CA LEU A 80 3.00 -10.94 7.15
C LEU A 80 1.78 -11.78 6.77
N SER A 81 1.29 -12.61 7.68
CA SER A 81 -0.01 -13.26 7.52
C SER A 81 -1.16 -12.26 7.74
N PHE A 82 -2.38 -12.66 7.40
CA PHE A 82 -3.56 -11.83 7.72
C PHE A 82 -3.71 -11.59 9.21
N GLU A 83 -3.43 -12.60 10.01
CA GLU A 83 -3.51 -12.57 11.47
C GLU A 83 -2.43 -11.67 12.09
N ASP A 84 -1.25 -11.59 11.45
CA ASP A 84 -0.20 -10.64 11.84
C ASP A 84 -0.57 -9.19 11.49
N LEU A 85 -1.29 -9.01 10.35
CA LEU A 85 -1.62 -7.71 9.79
C LEU A 85 -2.89 -7.11 10.41
N PHE A 86 -3.96 -7.91 10.52
CA PHE A 86 -5.26 -7.48 11.03
C PHE A 86 -5.55 -8.03 12.40
N VAL A 87 -5.61 -7.15 13.40
CA VAL A 87 -5.98 -7.52 14.77
C VAL A 87 -7.47 -7.92 14.87
N THR A 88 -8.30 -7.36 13.98
CA THR A 88 -9.73 -7.60 13.88
C THR A 88 -10.01 -8.87 13.08
N SER A 89 -9.85 -10.03 13.72
CA SER A 89 -9.94 -11.35 13.06
C SER A 89 -11.26 -11.59 12.33
N HIS A 90 -12.36 -11.00 12.79
CA HIS A 90 -13.68 -11.13 12.16
C HIS A 90 -13.79 -10.47 10.78
N LEU A 91 -12.89 -9.53 10.46
CA LEU A 91 -12.81 -8.90 9.13
C LEU A 91 -12.08 -9.77 8.10
N ILE A 92 -11.18 -10.66 8.54
CA ILE A 92 -10.34 -11.47 7.66
C ILE A 92 -11.15 -12.25 6.61
N PRO A 93 -12.23 -12.98 6.97
CA PRO A 93 -13.04 -13.68 5.98
C PRO A 93 -13.68 -12.74 4.94
N ARG A 94 -14.07 -11.53 5.35
CA ARG A 94 -14.64 -10.52 4.44
C ARG A 94 -13.59 -9.99 3.47
N ILE A 95 -12.38 -9.73 3.96
CA ILE A 95 -11.25 -9.27 3.15
C ILE A 95 -10.88 -10.36 2.13
N LYS A 96 -10.73 -11.61 2.57
CA LYS A 96 -10.44 -12.76 1.69
C LYS A 96 -11.51 -12.90 0.60
N ASN A 97 -12.79 -12.80 0.94
CA ASN A 97 -13.88 -12.84 -0.06
C ASN A 97 -13.78 -11.72 -1.11
N MET A 98 -13.31 -10.53 -0.74
CA MET A 98 -13.07 -9.46 -1.70
C MET A 98 -11.88 -9.78 -2.63
N LEU A 99 -10.82 -10.38 -2.11
CA LEU A 99 -9.64 -10.81 -2.87
C LEU A 99 -9.93 -12.02 -3.78
N ASP A 100 -10.97 -12.80 -3.47
CA ASP A 100 -11.42 -13.95 -4.29
C ASP A 100 -12.30 -13.52 -5.46
N ARG A 101 -12.71 -12.26 -5.53
CA ARG A 101 -13.49 -11.74 -6.66
C ARG A 101 -12.71 -11.88 -7.97
N PRO A 102 -13.37 -12.24 -9.08
CA PRO A 102 -12.70 -12.39 -10.37
C PRO A 102 -12.25 -11.05 -10.96
N HIS A 103 -12.97 -9.98 -10.67
CA HIS A 103 -12.69 -8.63 -11.20
C HIS A 103 -13.11 -7.54 -10.23
N GLY A 104 -12.61 -6.33 -10.46
CA GLY A 104 -12.92 -5.12 -9.73
C GLY A 104 -11.66 -4.42 -9.23
N LEU A 105 -11.84 -3.34 -8.48
CA LEU A 105 -10.78 -2.47 -7.99
C LEU A 105 -10.74 -2.44 -6.47
N ILE A 106 -9.60 -2.76 -5.89
CA ILE A 106 -9.28 -2.58 -4.47
C ILE A 106 -8.20 -1.51 -4.35
N LEU A 107 -8.44 -0.49 -3.53
CA LEU A 107 -7.47 0.56 -3.26
C LEU A 107 -6.92 0.45 -1.84
N VAL A 108 -5.59 0.45 -1.71
CA VAL A 108 -4.88 0.49 -0.42
C VAL A 108 -4.26 1.88 -0.29
N THR A 109 -4.66 2.66 0.70
CA THR A 109 -4.28 4.06 0.81
C THR A 109 -3.67 4.42 2.15
N GLY A 110 -2.99 5.55 2.20
CA GLY A 110 -2.31 6.06 3.39
C GLY A 110 -1.04 6.81 3.03
N PRO A 111 -0.54 7.67 3.91
CA PRO A 111 0.73 8.37 3.72
C PRO A 111 1.92 7.42 3.47
N THR A 112 3.03 7.98 3.01
CA THR A 112 4.27 7.21 2.83
C THR A 112 4.75 6.62 4.16
N GLY A 113 5.18 5.36 4.14
CA GLY A 113 5.68 4.66 5.33
C GLY A 113 4.60 4.07 6.24
N MET A 114 3.32 4.14 5.85
CA MET A 114 2.20 3.58 6.60
C MET A 114 1.95 2.09 6.32
N GLY A 115 2.85 1.40 5.61
CA GLY A 115 2.79 -0.06 5.43
C GLY A 115 1.91 -0.55 4.28
N LYS A 116 1.54 0.30 3.31
CA LYS A 116 0.74 -0.08 2.13
C LYS A 116 1.34 -1.29 1.39
N THR A 117 2.63 -1.26 1.10
CA THR A 117 3.34 -2.35 0.41
C THR A 117 3.28 -3.65 1.20
N THR A 118 3.32 -3.59 2.54
CA THR A 118 3.17 -4.78 3.40
C THR A 118 1.76 -5.38 3.26
N THR A 119 0.73 -4.53 3.26
CA THR A 119 -0.67 -4.98 3.06
C THR A 119 -0.86 -5.60 1.69
N GLN A 120 -0.32 -4.95 0.64
CA GLN A 120 -0.36 -5.49 -0.72
C GLN A 120 0.37 -6.84 -0.82
N ALA A 121 1.56 -6.95 -0.20
CA ALA A 121 2.31 -8.20 -0.20
C ALA A 121 1.52 -9.34 0.46
N THR A 122 0.85 -9.07 1.59
CA THR A 122 -0.04 -10.05 2.25
C THR A 122 -1.21 -10.46 1.33
N PHE A 123 -1.80 -9.51 0.61
CA PHE A 123 -2.89 -9.79 -0.34
C PHE A 123 -2.41 -10.66 -1.51
N VAL A 124 -1.28 -10.31 -2.11
CA VAL A 124 -0.66 -11.09 -3.19
C VAL A 124 -0.31 -12.49 -2.73
N ASP A 125 0.31 -12.62 -1.56
CA ASP A 125 0.73 -13.90 -1.00
C ASP A 125 -0.46 -14.86 -0.79
N TYR A 126 -1.60 -14.34 -0.31
CA TYR A 126 -2.86 -15.08 -0.21
C TYR A 126 -3.43 -15.47 -1.58
N ILE A 127 -3.46 -14.53 -2.53
CA ILE A 127 -4.02 -14.78 -3.87
C ILE A 127 -3.25 -15.90 -4.56
N LEU A 128 -1.94 -15.98 -4.35
CA LEU A 128 -1.07 -17.02 -4.91
C LEU A 128 -1.32 -18.42 -4.34
N GLU A 129 -2.09 -18.57 -3.27
CA GLU A 129 -2.56 -19.88 -2.80
C GLU A 129 -3.60 -20.51 -3.74
N SER A 130 -4.26 -19.70 -4.57
CA SER A 130 -5.19 -20.13 -5.63
C SER A 130 -4.49 -20.20 -7.00
N PRO A 131 -5.00 -20.99 -7.98
CA PRO A 131 -4.38 -21.11 -9.29
C PRO A 131 -4.65 -19.89 -10.18
N ARG A 132 -4.25 -18.72 -9.72
CA ARG A 132 -4.39 -17.45 -10.43
C ARG A 132 -3.03 -16.89 -10.82
N HIS A 133 -2.97 -16.24 -11.98
CA HIS A 133 -1.80 -15.48 -12.40
C HIS A 133 -1.89 -14.07 -11.85
N VAL A 134 -0.91 -13.66 -11.03
CA VAL A 134 -0.76 -12.32 -10.49
C VAL A 134 0.36 -11.61 -11.24
N LEU A 135 0.07 -10.44 -11.79
CA LEU A 135 1.05 -9.51 -12.35
C LEU A 135 1.22 -8.35 -11.38
N THR A 136 2.44 -8.07 -10.92
CA THR A 136 2.74 -6.85 -10.16
C THR A 136 3.56 -5.88 -11.00
N ILE A 137 3.29 -4.58 -10.80
CA ILE A 137 4.02 -3.47 -11.44
C ILE A 137 4.43 -2.53 -10.32
N GLU A 138 5.74 -2.42 -10.07
CA GLU A 138 6.30 -1.82 -8.87
C GLU A 138 7.46 -0.86 -9.18
N ASP A 139 7.75 0.08 -8.28
CA ASP A 139 8.83 1.06 -8.42
C ASP A 139 9.45 1.41 -7.04
N PRO A 140 10.48 0.67 -6.61
CA PRO A 140 10.94 -0.64 -7.08
C PRO A 140 10.15 -1.83 -6.46
N ILE A 141 10.49 -3.07 -6.87
CA ILE A 141 9.98 -4.29 -6.21
C ILE A 141 10.52 -4.36 -4.78
N GLU A 142 9.63 -4.21 -3.79
CA GLU A 142 10.02 -4.31 -2.37
C GLU A 142 9.96 -5.76 -1.86
N PHE A 143 8.84 -6.47 -2.02
CA PHE A 143 8.71 -7.87 -1.63
C PHE A 143 8.84 -8.80 -2.83
N VAL A 144 9.70 -9.79 -2.74
CA VAL A 144 9.80 -10.85 -3.75
C VAL A 144 8.91 -12.00 -3.33
N HIS A 145 8.01 -12.39 -4.21
CA HIS A 145 7.09 -13.51 -4.01
C HIS A 145 7.58 -14.74 -4.76
N ASP A 146 7.44 -15.90 -4.12
CA ASP A 146 7.63 -17.18 -4.77
C ASP A 146 6.34 -17.63 -5.47
N HIS A 147 6.46 -18.44 -6.52
CA HIS A 147 5.31 -19.15 -7.07
C HIS A 147 4.75 -20.10 -6.02
N LYS A 148 3.42 -20.16 -5.91
CA LYS A 148 2.71 -21.13 -5.09
C LYS A 148 1.83 -22.00 -6.01
N ASN A 149 0.55 -22.16 -5.68
CA ASN A 149 -0.42 -22.75 -6.61
C ASN A 149 -0.68 -21.81 -7.80
N GLY A 150 -0.55 -20.49 -7.58
CA GLY A 150 -0.64 -19.46 -8.59
C GLY A 150 0.73 -19.06 -9.16
N LEU A 151 0.69 -18.39 -10.29
CA LEU A 151 1.85 -17.82 -10.98
C LEU A 151 2.01 -16.36 -10.58
N ILE A 152 3.24 -15.91 -10.29
CA ILE A 152 3.59 -14.50 -10.09
C ILE A 152 4.52 -14.00 -11.18
N THR A 153 4.21 -12.83 -11.73
CA THR A 153 5.08 -12.07 -12.62
C THR A 153 5.27 -10.69 -12.00
N GLN A 154 6.46 -10.39 -11.50
CA GLN A 154 6.79 -9.08 -10.92
C GLN A 154 7.60 -8.28 -11.93
N ARG A 155 7.19 -7.02 -12.18
CA ARG A 155 7.86 -6.13 -13.14
C ARG A 155 8.20 -4.81 -12.48
N GLU A 156 9.45 -4.42 -12.57
CA GLU A 156 9.99 -3.18 -12.01
C GLU A 156 10.00 -2.07 -13.08
N VAL A 157 9.42 -0.91 -12.75
CA VAL A 157 9.45 0.26 -13.62
C VAL A 157 10.89 0.80 -13.72
N GLY A 158 11.31 1.14 -14.92
CA GLY A 158 12.69 1.57 -15.20
C GLY A 158 13.69 0.43 -15.39
N VAL A 159 13.32 -0.81 -15.08
CA VAL A 159 14.14 -2.03 -15.27
C VAL A 159 13.49 -2.94 -16.30
N ASP A 160 12.29 -3.42 -16.02
CA ASP A 160 11.56 -4.39 -16.86
C ASP A 160 10.56 -3.73 -17.80
N VAL A 161 10.09 -2.54 -17.40
CA VAL A 161 9.07 -1.75 -18.14
C VAL A 161 9.37 -0.26 -18.04
N SER A 162 8.90 0.51 -19.02
CA SER A 162 9.17 1.95 -19.09
C SER A 162 8.24 2.79 -18.22
N SER A 163 7.01 2.31 -17.93
CA SER A 163 6.01 3.02 -17.14
C SER A 163 4.93 2.08 -16.60
N PHE A 164 4.21 2.53 -15.57
CA PHE A 164 3.05 1.81 -15.02
C PHE A 164 1.98 1.56 -16.09
N ARG A 165 1.61 2.60 -16.86
CA ARG A 165 0.62 2.49 -17.94
C ARG A 165 1.01 1.42 -18.98
N GLU A 166 2.22 1.49 -19.47
CA GLU A 166 2.71 0.53 -20.48
C GLU A 166 2.70 -0.88 -19.91
N ALA A 167 3.13 -1.05 -18.67
CA ALA A 167 3.19 -2.33 -18.00
C ALA A 167 1.80 -2.95 -17.83
N VAL A 168 0.78 -2.16 -17.42
CA VAL A 168 -0.61 -2.63 -17.35
C VAL A 168 -1.08 -3.05 -18.73
N MET A 169 -1.00 -2.15 -19.73
CA MET A 169 -1.53 -2.38 -21.08
C MET A 169 -0.89 -3.57 -21.80
N LYS A 170 0.42 -3.72 -21.67
CA LYS A 170 1.14 -4.87 -22.24
C LYS A 170 0.97 -6.14 -21.40
N GLY A 171 0.88 -5.97 -20.08
CA GLY A 171 0.72 -7.06 -19.14
C GLY A 171 -0.58 -7.85 -19.31
N LEU A 172 -1.66 -7.19 -19.74
CA LEU A 172 -2.94 -7.84 -20.04
C LEU A 172 -2.83 -8.95 -21.11
N ARG A 173 -1.83 -8.84 -22.00
CA ARG A 173 -1.55 -9.88 -23.01
C ARG A 173 -0.96 -11.17 -22.41
N SER A 174 -0.46 -11.12 -21.18
CA SER A 174 0.00 -12.31 -20.45
C SER A 174 -1.13 -13.04 -19.71
N ASN A 175 -2.38 -12.61 -19.92
CA ASN A 175 -3.58 -13.18 -19.34
C ASN A 175 -3.53 -13.30 -17.80
N PRO A 176 -3.23 -12.21 -17.06
CA PRO A 176 -3.25 -12.22 -15.62
C PRO A 176 -4.69 -12.25 -15.10
N ASN A 177 -4.91 -12.89 -13.96
CA ASN A 177 -6.19 -12.81 -13.25
C ASN A 177 -6.22 -11.56 -12.33
N VAL A 178 -5.06 -11.22 -11.80
CA VAL A 178 -4.90 -10.12 -10.83
C VAL A 178 -3.75 -9.23 -11.25
N ILE A 179 -3.95 -7.92 -11.15
CA ILE A 179 -2.94 -6.91 -11.47
C ILE A 179 -2.73 -6.02 -10.24
N LEU A 180 -1.50 -5.99 -9.72
CA LEU A 180 -1.11 -5.03 -8.70
C LEU A 180 -0.39 -3.86 -9.35
N VAL A 181 -0.93 -2.65 -9.16
CA VAL A 181 -0.33 -1.38 -9.55
C VAL A 181 0.17 -0.69 -8.28
N ALA A 182 1.47 -0.76 -8.01
CA ALA A 182 2.02 -0.34 -6.73
C ALA A 182 1.75 1.13 -6.41
N GLU A 183 1.58 1.97 -7.41
CA GLU A 183 1.20 3.37 -7.20
C GLU A 183 0.45 3.97 -8.40
N ILE A 184 -0.67 4.65 -8.10
CA ILE A 184 -1.49 5.38 -9.09
C ILE A 184 -1.25 6.88 -8.84
N ARG A 185 -0.40 7.51 -9.67
CA ARG A 185 0.00 8.92 -9.50
C ARG A 185 -0.54 9.84 -10.59
N ASP A 186 -0.76 9.34 -11.77
CA ASP A 186 -1.04 10.12 -12.96
C ASP A 186 -2.28 9.64 -13.72
N LEU A 187 -2.75 10.46 -14.63
CA LEU A 187 -3.92 10.20 -15.47
C LEU A 187 -3.77 8.88 -16.24
N ALA A 188 -2.63 8.68 -16.88
CA ALA A 188 -2.43 7.54 -17.76
C ALA A 188 -2.45 6.20 -17.01
N THR A 189 -1.90 6.16 -15.79
CA THR A 189 -1.96 5.00 -14.90
C THR A 189 -3.37 4.79 -14.35
N SER A 190 -4.10 5.88 -14.02
CA SER A 190 -5.48 5.80 -13.54
C SER A 190 -6.43 5.26 -14.59
N GLU A 191 -6.30 5.72 -15.84
CA GLU A 191 -7.05 5.19 -17.00
C GLU A 191 -6.81 3.70 -17.21
N ALA A 192 -5.54 3.28 -17.23
CA ALA A 192 -5.17 1.88 -17.38
C ALA A 192 -5.72 1.00 -16.24
N THR A 193 -5.73 1.54 -15.01
CA THR A 193 -6.25 0.86 -13.82
C THR A 193 -7.76 0.62 -13.90
N ILE A 194 -8.55 1.64 -14.26
CA ILE A 194 -10.01 1.49 -14.45
C ILE A 194 -10.28 0.52 -15.58
N TRP A 195 -9.61 0.69 -16.71
CA TRP A 195 -9.82 -0.16 -17.88
C TRP A 195 -9.52 -1.65 -17.58
N ALA A 196 -8.45 -1.94 -16.85
CA ALA A 196 -8.12 -3.30 -16.42
C ALA A 196 -9.21 -3.88 -15.50
N ALA A 197 -9.73 -3.09 -14.54
CA ALA A 197 -10.79 -3.52 -13.63
C ALA A 197 -12.13 -3.79 -14.36
N GLU A 198 -12.45 -2.99 -15.39
CA GLU A 198 -13.66 -3.18 -16.22
C GLU A 198 -13.52 -4.35 -17.20
N SER A 199 -12.29 -4.64 -17.66
CA SER A 199 -12.02 -5.72 -18.61
C SER A 199 -11.93 -7.12 -17.97
N GLY A 200 -12.34 -7.27 -16.70
CA GLY A 200 -12.50 -8.57 -16.06
C GLY A 200 -11.33 -8.98 -15.16
N HIS A 201 -10.46 -8.05 -14.77
CA HIS A 201 -9.32 -8.32 -13.89
C HIS A 201 -9.57 -7.79 -12.48
N LEU A 202 -9.08 -8.49 -11.47
CA LEU A 202 -8.97 -7.93 -10.12
C LEU A 202 -7.75 -7.01 -10.07
N VAL A 203 -7.97 -5.73 -9.81
CA VAL A 203 -6.89 -4.74 -9.72
C VAL A 203 -6.71 -4.29 -8.28
N ILE A 204 -5.48 -4.29 -7.79
CA ILE A 204 -5.09 -3.76 -6.48
C ILE A 204 -4.17 -2.57 -6.73
N GLY A 205 -4.57 -1.38 -6.28
CA GLY A 205 -3.78 -0.16 -6.50
C GLY A 205 -3.52 0.61 -5.22
N THR A 206 -2.57 1.57 -5.24
CA THR A 206 -2.39 2.48 -4.11
C THR A 206 -2.49 3.95 -4.48
N LEU A 207 -2.96 4.73 -3.49
CA LEU A 207 -2.89 6.19 -3.44
C LEU A 207 -2.31 6.64 -2.08
N HIS A 208 -2.04 7.94 -1.96
CA HIS A 208 -1.47 8.54 -0.74
C HIS A 208 -2.49 9.30 0.11
N THR A 209 -3.77 9.10 -0.13
CA THR A 209 -4.88 9.70 0.63
C THR A 209 -5.02 9.08 2.02
N THR A 210 -5.63 9.81 2.94
CA THR A 210 -5.66 9.48 4.37
C THR A 210 -6.93 8.74 4.81
N ASN A 211 -8.00 8.78 3.99
CA ASN A 211 -9.30 8.15 4.25
C ASN A 211 -10.02 7.79 2.94
N ALA A 212 -11.08 7.01 3.02
CA ALA A 212 -11.82 6.54 1.85
C ALA A 212 -12.56 7.66 1.11
N PRO A 213 -13.28 8.61 1.74
CA PRO A 213 -13.90 9.74 1.04
C PRO A 213 -12.91 10.58 0.24
N GLU A 214 -11.74 10.90 0.83
CA GLU A 214 -10.67 11.62 0.14
C GLU A 214 -10.13 10.80 -1.05
N THR A 215 -10.01 9.49 -0.89
CA THR A 215 -9.56 8.58 -1.95
C THR A 215 -10.46 8.65 -3.17
N ILE A 216 -11.79 8.59 -2.96
CA ILE A 216 -12.78 8.68 -4.04
C ILE A 216 -12.64 10.01 -4.78
N THR A 217 -12.62 11.10 -4.05
CA THR A 217 -12.50 12.45 -4.62
C THR A 217 -11.19 12.59 -5.38
N ARG A 218 -10.06 12.22 -4.76
CA ARG A 218 -8.73 12.34 -5.36
C ARG A 218 -8.58 11.50 -6.62
N PHE A 219 -9.08 10.27 -6.63
CA PHE A 219 -9.01 9.42 -7.81
C PHE A 219 -9.76 10.02 -9.01
N ILE A 220 -10.96 10.54 -8.77
CA ILE A 220 -11.77 11.16 -9.82
C ILE A 220 -11.16 12.48 -10.30
N ASP A 221 -10.56 13.25 -9.40
CA ASP A 221 -9.98 14.56 -9.73
C ASP A 221 -8.70 14.48 -10.58
N ILE A 222 -8.06 13.30 -10.68
CA ILE A 222 -6.97 13.07 -11.62
C ILE A 222 -7.42 13.28 -13.07
N PHE A 223 -8.70 13.02 -13.38
CA PHE A 223 -9.23 13.09 -14.73
C PHE A 223 -9.67 14.51 -15.11
N PRO A 224 -9.59 14.85 -16.41
CA PRO A 224 -10.12 16.11 -16.94
C PRO A 224 -11.60 16.31 -16.58
N PRO A 225 -12.03 17.53 -16.27
CA PRO A 225 -13.42 17.82 -15.85
C PRO A 225 -14.50 17.25 -16.79
N GLU A 226 -14.21 17.24 -18.10
CA GLU A 226 -15.14 16.84 -19.18
C GLU A 226 -15.54 15.37 -19.10
N ILE A 227 -14.67 14.50 -18.55
CA ILE A 227 -14.91 13.05 -18.46
C ILE A 227 -15.14 12.55 -17.04
N ARG A 228 -15.05 13.40 -16.02
CA ARG A 228 -15.17 12.99 -14.60
C ARG A 228 -16.48 12.29 -14.29
N ASP A 229 -17.57 12.66 -14.92
CA ASP A 229 -18.86 12.01 -14.68
C ASP A 229 -18.90 10.59 -15.23
N GLN A 230 -18.35 10.38 -16.40
CA GLN A 230 -18.19 9.04 -16.96
C GLN A 230 -17.29 8.19 -16.07
N ILE A 231 -16.13 8.72 -15.68
CA ILE A 231 -15.19 8.04 -14.79
C ILE A 231 -15.84 7.71 -13.44
N ARG A 232 -16.62 8.61 -12.87
CA ARG A 232 -17.34 8.39 -11.62
C ARG A 232 -18.28 7.18 -11.69
N ILE A 233 -18.99 7.03 -12.79
CA ILE A 233 -19.85 5.86 -13.02
C ILE A 233 -19.01 4.60 -13.11
N GLN A 234 -17.98 4.57 -13.98
CA GLN A 234 -17.09 3.43 -14.17
C GLN A 234 -16.39 3.03 -12.87
N PHE A 235 -15.82 4.00 -12.15
CA PHE A 235 -15.18 3.79 -10.87
C PHE A 235 -16.15 3.23 -9.83
N SER A 236 -17.38 3.77 -9.74
CA SER A 236 -18.39 3.27 -8.80
C SER A 236 -18.79 1.82 -9.08
N MET A 237 -18.75 1.39 -10.34
CA MET A 237 -19.08 0.01 -10.74
C MET A 237 -17.93 -0.95 -10.46
N SER A 238 -16.72 -0.52 -10.74
CA SER A 238 -15.51 -1.35 -10.60
C SER A 238 -15.02 -1.47 -9.16
N LEU A 239 -15.23 -0.44 -8.32
CA LEU A 239 -14.71 -0.41 -6.95
C LEU A 239 -15.30 -1.54 -6.10
N LEU A 240 -14.44 -2.29 -5.40
CA LEU A 240 -14.80 -3.31 -4.40
C LEU A 240 -14.61 -2.78 -2.99
N ALA A 241 -13.45 -2.17 -2.71
CA ALA A 241 -13.15 -1.62 -1.39
C ALA A 241 -12.03 -0.58 -1.44
N VAL A 242 -12.00 0.27 -0.39
CA VAL A 242 -10.86 1.13 -0.06
C VAL A 242 -10.37 0.76 1.33
N PHE A 243 -9.08 0.46 1.44
CA PHE A 243 -8.36 0.20 2.70
C PHE A 243 -7.47 1.41 2.99
N SER A 244 -7.92 2.31 3.86
CA SER A 244 -7.09 3.42 4.31
C SER A 244 -6.38 3.03 5.58
N GLN A 245 -5.04 3.22 5.65
CA GLN A 245 -4.25 2.70 6.76
C GLN A 245 -3.28 3.70 7.37
N ARG A 246 -3.05 3.52 8.66
CA ARG A 246 -2.02 4.21 9.46
C ARG A 246 -1.27 3.19 10.30
N LEU A 247 -0.03 3.51 10.66
CA LEU A 247 0.76 2.71 11.59
C LEU A 247 0.87 3.45 12.93
N LEU A 248 0.46 2.79 14.00
CA LEU A 248 0.51 3.32 15.36
C LEU A 248 1.60 2.62 16.17
N LEU A 249 2.14 3.31 17.18
CA LEU A 249 3.08 2.74 18.13
C LEU A 249 2.38 1.67 18.97
N ARG A 250 2.99 0.51 19.13
CA ARG A 250 2.46 -0.55 20.01
C ARG A 250 2.54 -0.13 21.48
N ALA A 251 1.63 -0.65 22.30
CA ALA A 251 1.57 -0.38 23.75
C ALA A 251 2.90 -0.67 24.48
N GLY A 252 3.69 -1.64 24.00
CA GLY A 252 5.02 -1.95 24.55
C GLY A 252 6.16 -1.01 24.12
N GLY A 253 5.85 0.08 23.38
CA GLY A 253 6.84 1.05 22.92
C GLY A 253 7.77 0.57 21.81
N LYS A 254 7.69 -0.71 21.41
CA LYS A 254 8.52 -1.29 20.33
C LYS A 254 7.65 -1.80 19.19
N GLY A 255 8.03 -1.40 17.96
CA GLY A 255 7.31 -1.79 16.75
C GLY A 255 5.99 -1.02 16.56
N ARG A 256 5.31 -1.32 15.45
CA ARG A 256 4.07 -0.63 15.04
C ARG A 256 2.97 -1.64 14.77
N VAL A 257 1.73 -1.19 14.79
CA VAL A 257 0.54 -1.96 14.44
C VAL A 257 -0.30 -1.19 13.43
N GLY A 258 -0.87 -1.90 12.45
CA GLY A 258 -1.78 -1.30 11.46
C GLY A 258 -3.11 -0.93 12.09
N CYS A 259 -3.60 0.26 11.77
CA CYS A 259 -4.96 0.71 12.03
C CYS A 259 -5.61 1.04 10.69
N TYR A 260 -6.82 0.54 10.46
CA TYR A 260 -7.46 0.56 9.15
C TYR A 260 -8.84 1.21 9.22
N GLU A 261 -9.15 2.01 8.19
CA GLU A 261 -10.52 2.26 7.76
C GLU A 261 -10.77 1.42 6.52
N ILE A 262 -11.84 0.65 6.51
CA ILE A 262 -12.24 -0.19 5.37
C ILE A 262 -13.61 0.26 4.92
N MET A 263 -13.70 0.73 3.68
CA MET A 263 -14.96 1.02 3.01
C MET A 263 -15.23 -0.05 1.96
N VAL A 264 -16.26 -0.84 2.18
CA VAL A 264 -16.77 -1.79 1.18
C VAL A 264 -17.71 -1.05 0.23
N ALA A 265 -17.54 -1.24 -1.07
CA ALA A 265 -18.38 -0.60 -2.08
C ALA A 265 -19.77 -1.27 -2.19
N THR A 266 -20.58 -1.12 -1.14
CA THR A 266 -21.98 -1.55 -1.13
C THR A 266 -22.81 -0.80 -2.18
N PRO A 267 -24.01 -1.26 -2.55
CA PRO A 267 -24.89 -0.52 -3.45
C PRO A 267 -25.13 0.93 -2.99
N ALA A 268 -25.26 1.17 -1.67
CA ALA A 268 -25.41 2.51 -1.10
C ALA A 268 -24.16 3.36 -1.33
N VAL A 269 -22.95 2.84 -1.05
CA VAL A 269 -21.68 3.53 -1.30
C VAL A 269 -21.51 3.85 -2.78
N ARG A 270 -21.79 2.89 -3.68
CA ARG A 270 -21.73 3.10 -5.14
C ARG A 270 -22.67 4.21 -5.60
N ASN A 271 -23.87 4.29 -5.02
CA ASN A 271 -24.83 5.35 -5.31
C ASN A 271 -24.35 6.72 -4.87
N LEU A 272 -23.83 6.83 -3.62
CA LEU A 272 -23.24 8.08 -3.12
C LEU A 272 -22.10 8.58 -4.01
N ILE A 273 -21.24 7.67 -4.51
CA ILE A 273 -20.17 8.01 -5.43
C ILE A 273 -20.77 8.59 -6.74
N ARG A 274 -21.76 7.94 -7.34
CA ARG A 274 -22.42 8.41 -8.58
C ARG A 274 -23.08 9.78 -8.42
N GLU A 275 -23.74 9.98 -7.28
CA GLU A 275 -24.48 11.23 -6.99
C GLU A 275 -23.57 12.37 -6.49
N ARG A 276 -22.25 12.19 -6.44
CA ARG A 276 -21.27 13.17 -5.93
C ARG A 276 -21.45 13.51 -4.43
N LYS A 277 -22.08 12.64 -3.65
CA LYS A 277 -22.35 12.80 -2.22
C LYS A 277 -21.27 12.16 -1.37
N THR A 278 -20.00 12.48 -1.65
CA THR A 278 -18.85 11.88 -0.97
C THR A 278 -18.78 12.24 0.52
N GLU A 279 -19.40 13.34 0.93
CA GLU A 279 -19.54 13.76 2.33
C GLU A 279 -20.35 12.76 3.20
N HIS A 280 -21.22 11.96 2.58
CA HIS A 280 -22.00 10.93 3.29
C HIS A 280 -21.31 9.58 3.39
N LEU A 281 -20.14 9.39 2.75
CA LEU A 281 -19.43 8.11 2.76
C LEU A 281 -18.97 7.71 4.15
N ALA A 282 -18.59 8.65 5.01
CA ALA A 282 -18.20 8.36 6.39
C ALA A 282 -19.35 7.70 7.17
N SER A 283 -20.58 8.20 7.04
CA SER A 283 -21.76 7.58 7.64
C SER A 283 -22.09 6.23 7.01
N ALA A 284 -21.92 6.09 5.70
CA ALA A 284 -22.11 4.81 5.01
C ALA A 284 -21.13 3.72 5.50
N ILE A 285 -19.87 4.09 5.78
CA ILE A 285 -18.88 3.16 6.39
C ILE A 285 -19.37 2.66 7.74
N GLN A 286 -19.89 3.55 8.60
CA GLN A 286 -20.37 3.17 9.92
C GLN A 286 -21.60 2.24 9.87
N THR A 287 -22.50 2.46 8.92
CA THR A 287 -23.75 1.68 8.78
C THR A 287 -23.57 0.35 8.04
N SER A 288 -22.46 0.14 7.32
CA SER A 288 -22.18 -1.08 6.56
C SER A 288 -21.16 -2.03 7.23
N SER A 289 -21.14 -2.07 8.55
CA SER A 289 -20.26 -2.96 9.30
C SER A 289 -20.55 -4.45 9.08
N SER A 290 -21.80 -4.81 8.84
CA SER A 290 -22.20 -6.19 8.50
C SER A 290 -21.59 -6.68 7.19
N GLU A 291 -21.30 -5.79 6.26
CA GLU A 291 -20.64 -6.08 4.98
C GLU A 291 -19.11 -6.09 5.07
N GLY A 292 -18.54 -5.70 6.21
CA GLY A 292 -17.10 -5.66 6.46
C GLY A 292 -16.48 -4.27 6.40
N SER A 293 -17.30 -3.21 6.35
CA SER A 293 -16.80 -1.84 6.55
C SER A 293 -16.48 -1.58 8.02
N ILE A 294 -15.47 -0.78 8.27
CA ILE A 294 -15.11 -0.31 9.61
C ILE A 294 -14.50 1.07 9.52
N SER A 295 -14.94 1.98 10.39
CA SER A 295 -14.33 3.30 10.50
C SER A 295 -12.98 3.23 11.22
N PHE A 296 -12.13 4.23 10.97
CA PHE A 296 -10.82 4.32 11.63
C PHE A 296 -10.95 4.29 13.16
N ASP A 297 -11.89 5.05 13.75
CA ASP A 297 -12.06 5.11 15.20
C ASP A 297 -12.62 3.81 15.79
N ALA A 298 -13.49 3.11 15.06
CA ALA A 298 -13.97 1.79 15.46
C ALA A 298 -12.84 0.75 15.50
N TYR A 299 -12.00 0.72 14.46
CA TYR A 299 -10.81 -0.14 14.42
C TYR A 299 -9.82 0.21 15.54
N LEU A 300 -9.62 1.50 15.78
CA LEU A 300 -8.76 2.01 16.84
C LEU A 300 -9.25 1.56 18.23
N ALA A 301 -10.56 1.57 18.46
CA ALA A 301 -11.17 1.05 19.70
C ALA A 301 -10.92 -0.46 19.85
N GLU A 302 -10.94 -1.24 18.77
CA GLU A 302 -10.59 -2.67 18.81
C GLU A 302 -9.10 -2.89 19.12
N LEU A 303 -8.20 -2.08 18.55
CA LEU A 303 -6.77 -2.13 18.89
C LEU A 303 -6.51 -1.83 20.35
N PHE A 304 -7.18 -0.83 20.90
CA PHE A 304 -7.09 -0.49 22.33
C PHE A 304 -7.62 -1.64 23.20
N ARG A 305 -8.80 -2.18 22.90
CA ARG A 305 -9.40 -3.32 23.63
C ARG A 305 -8.50 -4.56 23.59
N ALA A 306 -7.80 -4.78 22.50
CA ALA A 306 -6.85 -5.89 22.34
C ALA A 306 -5.48 -5.61 23.00
N GLY A 307 -5.31 -4.45 23.68
CA GLY A 307 -4.05 -4.06 24.33
C GLY A 307 -2.90 -3.81 23.35
N LYS A 308 -3.20 -3.54 22.09
CA LYS A 308 -2.17 -3.32 21.06
C LYS A 308 -1.64 -1.90 21.05
N VAL A 309 -2.45 -0.94 21.49
CA VAL A 309 -2.09 0.49 21.62
C VAL A 309 -2.51 0.98 23.01
N THR A 310 -1.83 2.01 23.53
CA THR A 310 -2.25 2.67 24.79
C THR A 310 -3.44 3.60 24.53
N TYR A 311 -4.14 3.99 25.59
CA TYR A 311 -5.24 4.95 25.49
C TYR A 311 -4.76 6.30 24.94
N GLU A 312 -3.59 6.77 25.39
CA GLU A 312 -2.99 8.03 24.95
C GLU A 312 -2.67 8.00 23.46
N THR A 313 -2.09 6.88 22.96
CA THR A 313 -1.82 6.70 21.53
C THR A 313 -3.13 6.67 20.73
N ALA A 314 -4.15 5.99 21.26
CA ALA A 314 -5.44 5.86 20.60
C ALA A 314 -6.15 7.22 20.49
N ILE A 315 -6.33 7.91 21.62
CA ILE A 315 -7.06 9.20 21.64
C ILE A 315 -6.36 10.28 20.81
N ALA A 316 -5.01 10.30 20.80
CA ALA A 316 -4.23 11.22 19.97
C ALA A 316 -4.33 10.93 18.47
N SER A 317 -4.71 9.70 18.09
CA SER A 317 -4.83 9.26 16.70
C SER A 317 -6.27 9.26 16.18
N ALA A 318 -7.25 9.38 17.06
CA ALA A 318 -8.67 9.36 16.72
C ALA A 318 -9.06 10.52 15.81
N ALA A 319 -9.91 10.24 14.81
CA ALA A 319 -10.47 11.26 13.93
C ALA A 319 -11.53 12.09 14.67
N ASP A 320 -12.35 11.43 15.51
CA ASP A 320 -13.27 12.05 16.46
C ASP A 320 -12.93 11.59 17.89
N PRO A 321 -12.15 12.37 18.67
CA PRO A 321 -11.80 12.01 20.04
C PRO A 321 -12.99 11.86 20.99
N LYS A 322 -14.10 12.56 20.74
CA LYS A 322 -15.33 12.43 21.57
C LYS A 322 -16.04 11.12 21.26
N GLY A 323 -16.32 10.85 19.99
CA GLY A 323 -16.93 9.59 19.56
C GLY A 323 -16.08 8.38 19.91
N PHE A 324 -14.76 8.48 19.87
CA PHE A 324 -13.86 7.42 20.33
C PHE A 324 -14.02 7.09 21.81
N ARG A 325 -14.14 8.11 22.69
CA ARG A 325 -14.40 7.90 24.14
C ARG A 325 -15.70 7.14 24.35
N GLU A 326 -16.77 7.56 23.68
CA GLU A 326 -18.07 6.89 23.76
C GLU A 326 -18.00 5.42 23.33
N LEU A 327 -17.28 5.12 22.23
CA LEU A 327 -17.04 3.76 21.75
C LEU A 327 -16.30 2.89 22.78
N VAL A 328 -15.33 3.46 23.49
CA VAL A 328 -14.57 2.73 24.52
C VAL A 328 -15.42 2.50 25.78
N GLU A 329 -16.13 3.53 26.26
CA GLU A 329 -16.98 3.43 27.44
C GLU A 329 -18.17 2.48 27.26
N PHE A 330 -18.85 2.55 26.12
CA PHE A 330 -19.94 1.64 25.78
C PHE A 330 -19.51 0.17 25.84
N ALA A 331 -18.33 -0.11 25.30
CA ALA A 331 -17.79 -1.46 25.31
C ALA A 331 -17.32 -1.95 26.69
N GLN A 332 -16.94 -1.05 27.61
CA GLN A 332 -16.60 -1.41 28.98
C GLN A 332 -17.87 -1.77 29.78
N ARG A 333 -18.96 -1.03 29.56
CA ARG A 333 -20.26 -1.33 30.22
C ARG A 333 -20.81 -2.69 29.82
N ASN A 334 -20.70 -3.07 28.54
CA ASN A 334 -21.20 -4.38 28.06
C ASN A 334 -20.36 -5.59 28.51
N ARG A 335 -19.18 -5.40 29.12
CA ARG A 335 -18.38 -6.49 29.71
C ARG A 335 -18.69 -6.73 31.20
N GLN A 336 -19.45 -5.84 31.83
CA GLN A 336 -19.84 -5.95 33.26
C GLN A 336 -21.24 -6.59 33.44
N HIS A 337 -21.91 -6.88 32.35
CA HIS A 337 -23.15 -7.66 32.25
C HIS A 337 -22.91 -8.96 31.47
#